data_51f62c9a20d7eba33bb51208ffb6547b
#
_entry.id   51f62c9a20d7eba33bb51208ffb6547b
#
_cell.length_a   1.000
_cell.length_b   1.000
_cell.length_c   1.000
_cell.angle_alpha   90.00
_cell.angle_beta   90.00
_cell.angle_gamma   90.00
#
_symmetry.space_group_name_H-M   'P 1'
#
loop_
_entity.id
_entity.type
_entity.pdbx_description
1 polymer ?
#
loop_
_entity_poly.entity_id
_entity_poly.type
_entity_poly.pdbx_seq_one_letter_code
_entity_poly.pdbx_strand_id
1 'polypeptide(L)'
;MDVRPLHHPSLEDITVEGILHALSDPVRVAIYADIVAQECSHNCSMFLNISDKAIPKSTLSQHFRALREAGLIRGERRGVEMYNTSRCAEIERRFPGLLRAIVNAHAIQSKDEAQARKLAGKRSSRRSVKNN
;
A
#
# COMPACT_ATOMS: atom_id res chain seq x y z
N MET A 1 8.60 -11.98 28.28
CA MET A 1 8.01 -11.13 27.26
C MET A 1 8.01 -11.83 25.92
N ASP A 2 6.87 -12.34 25.56
CA ASP A 2 6.74 -13.06 24.31
C ASP A 2 6.57 -12.10 23.14
N VAL A 3 7.69 -11.78 22.51
CA VAL A 3 7.62 -11.18 21.20
C VAL A 3 7.39 -12.33 20.23
N ARG A 4 6.12 -12.62 19.93
CA ARG A 4 5.83 -13.59 18.89
C ARG A 4 6.45 -13.09 17.59
N PRO A 5 7.31 -13.90 16.95
CA PRO A 5 7.84 -13.50 15.66
C PRO A 5 6.69 -13.31 14.67
N LEU A 6 6.77 -12.26 13.87
CA LEU A 6 5.78 -12.01 12.84
C LEU A 6 5.84 -13.11 11.80
N HIS A 7 4.68 -13.61 11.39
CA HIS A 7 4.62 -14.65 10.37
C HIS A 7 4.97 -14.09 9.00
N HIS A 8 5.96 -14.71 8.38
CA HIS A 8 6.36 -14.40 7.00
C HIS A 8 6.34 -15.71 6.21
N PRO A 9 5.51 -15.83 5.18
CA PRO A 9 5.51 -17.03 4.35
C PRO A 9 6.83 -17.16 3.60
N SER A 10 7.25 -18.40 3.34
CA SER A 10 8.39 -18.66 2.49
C SER A 10 8.04 -18.28 1.05
N LEU A 11 9.05 -18.02 0.22
CA LEU A 11 8.82 -17.64 -1.18
C LEU A 11 7.98 -18.70 -1.92
N GLU A 12 8.17 -19.97 -1.60
CA GLU A 12 7.43 -21.08 -2.20
C GLU A 12 5.95 -21.10 -1.83
N ASP A 13 5.61 -20.56 -0.67
CA ASP A 13 4.23 -20.50 -0.17
C ASP A 13 3.46 -19.28 -0.66
N ILE A 14 4.15 -18.33 -1.29
CA ILE A 14 3.52 -17.13 -1.85
C ILE A 14 2.81 -17.51 -3.15
N THR A 15 1.53 -17.16 -3.26
CA THR A 15 0.71 -17.47 -4.44
C THR A 15 0.27 -16.20 -5.16
N VAL A 16 0.02 -16.33 -6.46
CA VAL A 16 -0.52 -15.23 -7.28
C VAL A 16 -1.88 -14.79 -6.73
N GLU A 17 -2.73 -15.74 -6.36
CA GLU A 17 -4.06 -15.46 -5.81
C GLU A 17 -3.97 -14.68 -4.49
N GLY A 18 -3.03 -15.06 -3.63
CA GLY A 18 -2.79 -14.35 -2.37
C GLY A 18 -2.33 -12.91 -2.60
N ILE A 19 -1.43 -12.71 -3.55
CA ILE A 19 -0.97 -11.38 -3.95
C ILE A 19 -2.13 -10.53 -4.48
N LEU A 20 -2.92 -11.08 -5.40
CA LEU A 20 -4.05 -10.37 -5.98
C LEU A 20 -5.10 -10.03 -4.93
N HIS A 21 -5.37 -10.94 -4.02
CA HIS A 21 -6.31 -10.69 -2.93
C HIS A 21 -5.85 -9.54 -2.03
N ALA A 22 -4.59 -9.55 -1.62
CA ALA A 22 -4.03 -8.49 -0.79
C ALA A 22 -4.05 -7.13 -1.49
N LEU A 23 -3.76 -7.09 -2.79
CA LEU A 23 -3.70 -5.86 -3.57
C LEU A 23 -5.04 -5.45 -4.18
N SER A 24 -6.13 -6.17 -3.89
CA SER A 24 -7.47 -5.79 -4.33
C SER A 24 -8.07 -4.63 -3.54
N ASP A 25 -7.52 -4.31 -2.40
CA ASP A 25 -7.95 -3.17 -1.59
C ASP A 25 -7.16 -1.92 -2.00
N PRO A 26 -7.83 -0.80 -2.32
CA PRO A 26 -7.14 0.41 -2.80
C PRO A 26 -6.17 1.01 -1.77
N VAL A 27 -6.46 0.88 -0.48
CA VAL A 27 -5.56 1.37 0.57
C VAL A 27 -4.32 0.47 0.64
N ARG A 28 -4.50 -0.84 0.58
CA ARG A 28 -3.36 -1.77 0.63
C ARG A 28 -2.42 -1.61 -0.56
N VAL A 29 -2.95 -1.46 -1.77
CA VAL A 29 -2.09 -1.26 -2.94
C VAL A 29 -1.35 0.07 -2.86
N ALA A 30 -1.98 1.11 -2.32
CA ALA A 30 -1.34 2.41 -2.11
C ALA A 30 -0.19 2.32 -1.10
N ILE A 31 -0.41 1.62 0.01
CA ILE A 31 0.64 1.36 1.02
C ILE A 31 1.81 0.62 0.38
N TYR A 32 1.51 -0.44 -0.34
CA TYR A 32 2.54 -1.26 -0.97
C TYR A 32 3.35 -0.48 -2.01
N ALA A 33 2.66 0.28 -2.87
CA ALA A 33 3.31 1.12 -3.87
C ALA A 33 4.26 2.14 -3.23
N ASP A 34 3.85 2.72 -2.11
CA ASP A 34 4.67 3.69 -1.37
C ASP A 34 5.91 3.04 -0.77
N ILE A 35 5.77 1.85 -0.19
CA ILE A 35 6.91 1.08 0.35
C ILE A 35 7.92 0.76 -0.77
N VAL A 36 7.43 0.30 -1.92
CA VAL A 36 8.28 -0.03 -3.07
C VAL A 36 8.99 1.22 -3.60
N ALA A 37 8.28 2.34 -3.71
CA ALA A 37 8.83 3.59 -4.23
C ALA A 37 9.98 4.12 -3.37
N GLN A 38 9.91 3.92 -2.08
CA GLN A 38 10.92 4.42 -1.15
C GLN A 38 12.09 3.47 -0.95
N GLU A 39 11.90 2.18 -1.25
CA GLU A 39 12.96 1.14 -1.16
C GLU A 39 13.69 1.11 0.18
N CYS A 40 13.07 1.57 1.25
CA CYS A 40 13.67 1.60 2.57
C CYS A 40 12.66 1.24 3.65
N SER A 41 13.17 0.94 4.85
CA SER A 41 12.32 0.65 5.99
C SER A 41 11.68 1.93 6.52
N HIS A 42 10.38 1.96 6.60
CA HIS A 42 9.63 3.07 7.16
C HIS A 42 8.81 2.65 8.35
N ASN A 43 8.71 3.55 9.29
CA ASN A 43 7.78 3.44 10.40
C ASN A 43 6.35 3.49 9.85
N CYS A 44 5.48 2.57 10.27
CA CYS A 44 4.11 2.51 9.76
C CYS A 44 3.29 3.77 10.08
N SER A 45 3.70 4.59 11.03
CA SER A 45 3.04 5.87 11.30
C SER A 45 3.11 6.84 10.12
N MET A 46 4.09 6.67 9.22
CA MET A 46 4.23 7.52 8.03
C MET A 46 3.09 7.32 7.03
N PHE A 47 2.35 6.22 7.14
CA PHE A 47 1.26 5.90 6.22
C PHE A 47 -0.11 6.34 6.70
N LEU A 48 -0.18 7.03 7.85
CA LEU A 48 -1.45 7.48 8.42
C LEU A 48 -2.20 8.46 7.52
N ASN A 49 -1.50 9.16 6.63
CA ASN A 49 -2.06 10.19 5.76
C ASN A 49 -2.01 9.83 4.27
N ILE A 50 -1.95 8.56 3.92
CA ILE A 50 -1.92 8.09 2.52
C ILE A 50 -3.19 8.49 1.76
N SER A 51 -4.32 8.51 2.44
CA SER A 51 -5.57 9.03 1.89
C SER A 51 -5.88 10.37 2.55
N ASP A 52 -6.73 11.18 1.92
CA ASP A 52 -7.19 12.47 2.48
C ASP A 52 -7.90 12.29 3.82
N LYS A 53 -8.17 11.06 4.24
CA LYS A 53 -8.74 10.72 5.54
C LYS A 53 -7.71 9.96 6.34
N ALA A 54 -7.49 10.37 7.59
CA ALA A 54 -6.64 9.64 8.52
C ALA A 54 -7.18 8.23 8.71
N ILE A 55 -6.31 7.24 8.53
CA ILE A 55 -6.67 5.83 8.70
C ILE A 55 -6.46 5.45 10.17
N PRO A 56 -7.48 4.89 10.85
CA PRO A 56 -7.30 4.43 12.22
C PRO A 56 -6.15 3.41 12.33
N LYS A 57 -5.41 3.46 13.42
CA LYS A 57 -4.27 2.57 13.66
C LYS A 57 -4.64 1.09 13.54
N SER A 58 -5.80 0.71 14.08
CA SER A 58 -6.27 -0.68 14.02
C SER A 58 -6.51 -1.14 12.58
N THR A 59 -7.10 -0.28 11.76
CA THR A 59 -7.34 -0.56 10.34
C THR A 59 -6.01 -0.63 9.58
N LEU A 60 -5.11 0.29 9.85
CA LEU A 60 -3.78 0.32 9.23
C LEU A 60 -3.00 -0.96 9.57
N SER A 61 -3.05 -1.41 10.83
CA SER A 61 -2.42 -2.65 11.27
C SER A 61 -2.97 -3.87 10.52
N GLN A 62 -4.28 -3.90 10.25
CA GLN A 62 -4.91 -4.97 9.47
C GLN A 62 -4.40 -4.98 8.04
N HIS A 63 -4.23 -3.81 7.43
CA HIS A 63 -3.67 -3.71 6.07
C HIS A 63 -2.22 -4.21 6.01
N PHE A 64 -1.39 -3.83 6.96
CA PHE A 64 -0.02 -4.31 7.03
C PHE A 64 0.04 -5.81 7.27
N ARG A 65 -0.84 -6.34 8.11
CA ARG A 65 -0.94 -7.77 8.36
C ARG A 65 -1.31 -8.53 7.08
N ALA A 66 -2.30 -8.05 6.33
CA ALA A 66 -2.72 -8.68 5.08
C ALA A 66 -1.57 -8.71 4.05
N LEU A 67 -0.83 -7.60 3.93
CA LEU A 67 0.33 -7.53 3.04
C LEU A 67 1.44 -8.51 3.46
N ARG A 68 1.69 -8.60 4.77
CA ARG A 68 2.71 -9.49 5.30
C ARG A 68 2.35 -10.96 5.11
N GLU A 69 1.11 -11.32 5.37
CA GLU A 69 0.62 -12.70 5.20
C GLU A 69 0.61 -13.15 3.74
N ALA A 70 0.41 -12.21 2.81
CA ALA A 70 0.50 -12.49 1.37
C ALA A 70 1.95 -12.61 0.88
N GLY A 71 2.91 -12.25 1.72
CA GLY A 71 4.33 -12.30 1.37
C GLY A 71 4.86 -11.08 0.66
N LEU A 72 4.09 -9.98 0.64
CA LEU A 72 4.46 -8.76 -0.09
C LEU A 72 5.46 -7.89 0.67
N ILE A 73 5.40 -7.91 2.00
CA ILE A 73 6.29 -7.13 2.85
C ILE A 73 6.88 -7.97 3.98
N ARG A 74 8.02 -7.51 4.49
CA ARG A 74 8.57 -7.95 5.77
C ARG A 74 8.35 -6.87 6.80
N GLY A 75 7.87 -7.28 7.97
CA GLY A 75 7.80 -6.42 9.12
C GLY A 75 8.89 -6.77 10.10
N GLU A 76 9.56 -5.77 10.65
CA GLU A 76 10.55 -5.93 11.70
C GLU A 76 10.22 -4.97 12.83
N ARG A 77 10.09 -5.51 14.03
CA ARG A 77 9.84 -4.70 15.21
C ARG A 77 11.15 -4.23 15.81
N ARG A 78 11.31 -2.91 15.97
CA ARG A 78 12.47 -2.28 16.60
C ARG A 78 11.94 -1.40 17.74
N GLY A 79 11.99 -1.91 18.97
CA GLY A 79 11.39 -1.24 20.11
C GLY A 79 9.87 -1.16 19.96
N VAL A 80 9.32 0.05 20.03
CA VAL A 80 7.87 0.29 19.85
C VAL A 80 7.47 0.52 18.40
N GLU A 81 8.44 0.55 17.48
CA GLU A 81 8.20 0.87 16.07
C GLU A 81 8.24 -0.39 15.21
N MET A 82 7.41 -0.37 14.17
CA MET A 82 7.37 -1.43 13.16
C MET A 82 7.96 -0.89 11.86
N TYR A 83 8.98 -1.56 11.34
CA TYR A 83 9.60 -1.22 10.06
C TYR A 83 9.15 -2.22 9.02
N ASN A 84 8.69 -1.71 7.88
CA ASN A 84 8.18 -2.53 6.79
C ASN A 84 9.02 -2.32 5.54
N THR A 85 9.46 -3.42 4.94
CA THR A 85 10.19 -3.42 3.67
C THR A 85 9.47 -4.30 2.67
N SER A 86 9.60 -3.99 1.38
CA SER A 86 8.98 -4.82 0.34
C SER A 86 9.80 -6.10 0.10
N ARG A 87 9.09 -7.15 -0.31
CA ARG A 87 9.73 -8.37 -0.81
C ARG A 87 9.67 -8.42 -2.34
N CYS A 88 9.59 -7.26 -2.97
CA CYS A 88 9.45 -7.12 -4.41
C CYS A 88 10.53 -7.90 -5.18
N ALA A 89 11.79 -7.79 -4.75
CA ALA A 89 12.89 -8.48 -5.43
C ALA A 89 12.74 -10.00 -5.41
N GLU A 90 12.31 -10.56 -4.28
CA GLU A 90 12.08 -12.00 -4.15
C GLU A 90 10.92 -12.46 -5.06
N ILE A 91 9.82 -11.72 -5.04
CA ILE A 91 8.63 -12.06 -5.82
C ILE A 91 8.88 -11.88 -7.31
N GLU A 92 9.61 -10.82 -7.69
CA GLU A 92 9.96 -10.59 -9.10
C GLU A 92 10.83 -11.70 -9.68
N ARG A 93 11.66 -12.34 -8.87
CA ARG A 93 12.44 -13.50 -9.33
C ARG A 93 11.56 -14.69 -9.62
N ARG A 94 10.50 -14.90 -8.84
CA ARG A 94 9.57 -16.01 -9.04
C ARG A 94 8.49 -15.70 -10.07
N PHE A 95 7.94 -14.49 -10.04
CA PHE A 95 6.86 -14.03 -10.92
C PHE A 95 7.27 -12.74 -11.62
N PRO A 96 8.15 -12.82 -12.63
CA PRO A 96 8.68 -11.62 -13.28
C PRO A 96 7.60 -10.71 -13.86
N GLY A 97 7.65 -9.44 -13.52
CA GLY A 97 6.75 -8.41 -14.05
C GLY A 97 5.43 -8.25 -13.33
N LEU A 98 5.04 -9.19 -12.47
CA LEU A 98 3.72 -9.16 -11.83
C LEU A 98 3.51 -7.91 -10.98
N LEU A 99 4.37 -7.69 -10.01
CA LEU A 99 4.22 -6.54 -9.09
C LEU A 99 4.47 -5.21 -9.78
N ARG A 100 5.44 -5.18 -10.68
CA ARG A 100 5.74 -3.95 -11.45
C ARG A 100 4.53 -3.52 -12.26
N ALA A 101 3.85 -4.46 -12.92
CA ALA A 101 2.66 -4.15 -13.71
C ALA A 101 1.53 -3.60 -12.84
N ILE A 102 1.31 -4.20 -11.66
CA ILE A 102 0.27 -3.77 -10.74
C ILE A 102 0.57 -2.36 -10.19
N VAL A 103 1.79 -2.13 -9.72
CA VAL A 103 2.20 -0.85 -9.16
C VAL A 103 2.14 0.27 -10.21
N ASN A 104 2.60 -0.02 -11.44
CA ASN A 104 2.53 0.95 -12.53
C ASN A 104 1.08 1.28 -12.90
N ALA A 105 0.22 0.27 -13.00
CA ALA A 105 -1.19 0.48 -13.29
C ALA A 105 -1.88 1.29 -12.19
N HIS A 106 -1.56 1.01 -10.94
CA HIS A 106 -2.08 1.78 -9.80
C HIS A 106 -1.64 3.25 -9.87
N ALA A 107 -0.38 3.52 -10.23
CA ALA A 107 0.13 4.87 -10.35
C ALA A 107 -0.62 5.68 -11.43
N ILE A 108 -0.91 5.04 -12.57
CA ILE A 108 -1.68 5.67 -13.65
C ILE A 108 -3.10 5.97 -13.17
N GLN A 109 -3.77 5.01 -12.56
CA GLN A 109 -5.12 5.17 -12.03
C GLN A 109 -5.19 6.29 -10.99
N SER A 110 -4.21 6.37 -10.09
CA SER A 110 -4.15 7.41 -9.05
C SER A 110 -4.01 8.80 -9.65
N LYS A 111 -3.21 8.95 -10.71
CA LYS A 111 -3.10 10.22 -11.44
C LYS A 111 -4.42 10.63 -12.08
N ASP A 112 -5.10 9.69 -12.72
CA ASP A 112 -6.38 9.94 -13.37
C ASP A 112 -7.45 10.36 -12.37
N GLU A 113 -7.51 9.69 -11.21
CA GLU A 113 -8.43 10.02 -10.14
C GLU A 113 -8.15 11.42 -9.55
N ALA A 114 -6.88 11.75 -9.33
CA ALA A 114 -6.47 13.07 -8.84
C ALA A 114 -6.85 14.17 -9.84
N GLN A 115 -6.66 13.92 -11.12
CA GLN A 115 -7.02 14.88 -12.17
C GLN A 115 -8.53 15.06 -12.27
N ALA A 116 -9.30 13.98 -12.19
CA ALA A 116 -10.76 14.05 -12.18
C ALA A 116 -11.28 14.84 -10.99
N ARG A 117 -10.68 14.69 -9.81
CA ARG A 117 -11.05 15.45 -8.61
C ARG A 117 -10.76 16.95 -8.78
N LYS A 118 -9.61 17.30 -9.39
CA LYS A 118 -9.27 18.69 -9.69
C LYS A 118 -10.27 19.33 -10.64
N LEU A 119 -10.67 18.62 -11.69
CA LEU A 119 -11.65 19.10 -12.65
C LEU A 119 -13.04 19.26 -12.02
N ALA A 120 -13.46 18.31 -11.18
CA ALA A 120 -14.72 18.39 -10.45
C ALA A 120 -14.72 19.56 -9.47
N GLY A 121 -13.60 19.80 -8.76
CA GLY A 121 -13.43 20.95 -7.88
C GLY A 121 -13.52 22.28 -8.60
N LYS A 122 -12.89 22.41 -9.78
CA LYS A 122 -12.97 23.60 -10.61
C LYS A 122 -14.39 23.84 -11.13
N ARG A 123 -15.10 22.79 -11.55
CA ARG A 123 -16.49 22.89 -12.01
C ARG A 123 -17.42 23.33 -10.88
N SER A 124 -17.26 22.80 -9.69
CA SER A 124 -18.02 23.18 -8.51
C SER A 124 -17.78 24.64 -8.14
N SER A 125 -16.51 25.08 -8.15
CA SER A 125 -16.13 26.47 -7.89
C SER A 125 -16.74 27.44 -8.90
N ARG A 126 -16.72 27.09 -10.20
CA ARG A 126 -17.32 27.91 -11.25
C ARG A 126 -18.85 28.02 -11.11
N ARG A 127 -19.54 26.96 -10.73
CA ARG A 127 -20.97 26.96 -10.47
C ARG A 127 -21.33 27.86 -9.29
N SER A 128 -20.55 27.81 -8.23
CA SER A 128 -20.73 28.66 -7.06
C SER A 128 -20.63 30.17 -7.42
N VAL A 129 -19.66 30.52 -8.27
CA VAL A 129 -19.47 31.93 -8.72
C VAL A 129 -20.59 32.40 -9.62
N LYS A 130 -21.16 31.55 -10.49
CA LYS A 130 -22.25 31.93 -11.41
C LYS A 130 -23.59 32.12 -10.73
N ASN A 131 -23.82 31.61 -9.54
CA ASN A 131 -25.09 31.71 -8.81
C ASN A 131 -25.13 32.88 -7.83
N ASN A 132 -24.16 33.74 -7.84
CA ASN A 132 -24.13 35.00 -7.13
C ASN A 132 -24.40 36.13 -8.15
#